data_6f7de3a6a58656eb2fa56b354287c575
#
_entry.id   6f7de3a6a58656eb2fa56b354287c575
#
_cell.length_a   1.000
_cell.length_b   1.000
_cell.length_c   1.000
_cell.angle_alpha   90.00
_cell.angle_beta   90.00
_cell.angle_gamma   90.00
#
_symmetry.space_group_name_H-M   'P 1'
#
loop_
_entity.id
_entity.type
_entity.pdbx_description
1 polymer ?
#
loop_
_entity_poly.entity_id
_entity_poly.type
_entity_poly.pdbx_seq_one_letter_code
_entity_poly.pdbx_strand_id
1 'polypeptide(L)'
;MKAAPSDQRSILDIARFDQQVSSLRHKAANLPELAELVNTTVKANNARDLRIAAETELSDVKRELLRAEGDVEQIVMRITRDEARLIGGSASPK
;
A
#
# COMPACT_ATOMS: atom_id res chain seq x y z
N MET A 1 -24.36 -40.81 -47.18
CA MET A 1 -22.95 -41.12 -47.48
C MET A 1 -22.18 -41.32 -46.20
N LYS A 2 -21.60 -42.47 -45.97
CA LYS A 2 -20.83 -42.72 -44.74
C LYS A 2 -19.41 -42.24 -44.95
N ALA A 3 -18.90 -41.52 -43.95
CA ALA A 3 -17.50 -41.06 -43.95
C ALA A 3 -16.56 -42.29 -43.90
N ALA A 4 -15.39 -42.17 -44.50
CA ALA A 4 -14.36 -43.20 -44.44
C ALA A 4 -13.95 -43.47 -42.98
N PRO A 5 -13.56 -44.72 -42.62
CA PRO A 5 -13.13 -45.01 -41.25
C PRO A 5 -11.99 -44.13 -40.75
N SER A 6 -11.08 -43.73 -41.65
CA SER A 6 -9.99 -42.79 -41.29
C SER A 6 -10.53 -41.41 -40.96
N ASP A 7 -11.57 -40.93 -41.68
CA ASP A 7 -12.19 -39.61 -41.41
C ASP A 7 -12.97 -39.63 -40.11
N GLN A 8 -13.70 -40.76 -39.84
CA GLN A 8 -14.40 -40.92 -38.57
C GLN A 8 -13.42 -40.91 -37.37
N ARG A 9 -12.28 -41.55 -37.51
CA ARG A 9 -11.24 -41.58 -36.50
C ARG A 9 -10.67 -40.17 -36.30
N SER A 10 -10.45 -39.43 -37.36
CA SER A 10 -9.96 -38.07 -37.28
C SER A 10 -10.96 -37.13 -36.56
N ILE A 11 -12.25 -37.28 -36.80
CA ILE A 11 -13.31 -36.53 -36.14
C ILE A 11 -13.32 -36.84 -34.64
N LEU A 12 -13.17 -38.11 -34.27
CA LEU A 12 -13.10 -38.54 -32.87
C LEU A 12 -11.86 -37.99 -32.17
N ASP A 13 -10.73 -37.95 -32.87
CA ASP A 13 -9.49 -37.38 -32.34
C ASP A 13 -9.63 -35.90 -32.10
N ILE A 14 -10.23 -35.15 -33.03
CA ILE A 14 -10.50 -33.70 -32.87
C ILE A 14 -11.41 -33.46 -31.66
N ALA A 15 -12.48 -34.23 -31.51
CA ALA A 15 -13.39 -34.13 -30.37
C ALA A 15 -12.66 -34.41 -29.05
N ARG A 16 -11.76 -35.38 -29.03
CA ARG A 16 -10.94 -35.70 -27.86
C ARG A 16 -10.02 -34.55 -27.50
N PHE A 17 -9.35 -33.97 -28.48
CA PHE A 17 -8.47 -32.82 -28.28
C PHE A 17 -9.23 -31.59 -27.80
N ASP A 18 -10.41 -31.34 -28.36
CA ASP A 18 -11.26 -30.22 -27.90
C ASP A 18 -11.67 -30.40 -26.44
N GLN A 19 -12.01 -31.64 -26.03
CA GLN A 19 -12.31 -31.95 -24.65
C GLN A 19 -11.10 -31.75 -23.72
N GLN A 20 -9.93 -32.14 -24.16
CA GLN A 20 -8.69 -31.96 -23.42
C GLN A 20 -8.38 -30.45 -23.24
N VAL A 21 -8.53 -29.69 -24.31
CA VAL A 21 -8.32 -28.23 -24.26
C VAL A 21 -9.31 -27.58 -23.30
N SER A 22 -10.61 -27.94 -23.37
CA SER A 22 -11.63 -27.42 -22.48
C SER A 22 -11.33 -27.76 -21.01
N SER A 23 -10.94 -29.01 -20.76
CA SER A 23 -10.59 -29.46 -19.41
C SER A 23 -9.38 -28.71 -18.85
N LEU A 24 -8.35 -28.50 -19.67
CA LEU A 24 -7.15 -27.77 -19.26
C LEU A 24 -7.46 -26.29 -19.00
N ARG A 25 -8.28 -25.69 -19.83
CA ARG A 25 -8.73 -24.30 -19.61
C ARG A 25 -9.51 -24.16 -18.31
N HIS A 26 -10.39 -25.13 -18.02
CA HIS A 26 -11.15 -25.14 -16.78
C HIS A 26 -10.23 -25.27 -15.57
N LYS A 27 -9.28 -26.20 -15.64
CA LYS A 27 -8.28 -26.38 -14.57
C LYS A 27 -7.45 -25.12 -14.37
N ALA A 28 -7.00 -24.51 -15.47
CA ALA A 28 -6.22 -23.28 -15.41
C ALA A 28 -7.00 -22.13 -14.74
N ALA A 29 -8.30 -22.02 -15.06
CA ALA A 29 -9.15 -20.98 -14.47
C ALA A 29 -9.49 -21.22 -13.00
N ASN A 30 -9.40 -22.47 -12.53
CA ASN A 30 -9.79 -22.87 -11.18
C ASN A 30 -8.62 -23.40 -10.34
N LEU A 31 -7.39 -23.03 -10.68
CA LEU A 31 -6.23 -23.40 -9.89
C LEU A 31 -6.32 -22.78 -8.50
N PRO A 32 -6.06 -23.56 -7.43
CA PRO A 32 -6.00 -23.00 -6.07
C PRO A 32 -4.97 -21.87 -5.95
N GLU A 33 -3.88 -21.95 -6.70
CA GLU A 33 -2.83 -20.94 -6.71
C GLU A 33 -3.32 -19.58 -7.20
N LEU A 34 -4.31 -19.55 -8.12
CA LEU A 34 -4.91 -18.29 -8.56
C LEU A 34 -5.68 -17.62 -7.42
N ALA A 35 -6.41 -18.41 -6.62
CA ALA A 35 -7.12 -17.89 -5.45
C ALA A 35 -6.13 -17.38 -4.40
N GLU A 36 -5.04 -18.11 -4.18
CA GLU A 36 -3.97 -17.65 -3.27
C GLU A 36 -3.33 -16.37 -3.76
N LEU A 37 -3.08 -16.27 -5.07
CA LEU A 37 -2.51 -15.06 -5.67
C LEU A 37 -3.42 -13.85 -5.45
N VAL A 38 -4.72 -14.01 -5.69
CA VAL A 38 -5.70 -12.95 -5.46
C VAL A 38 -5.71 -12.54 -3.99
N ASN A 39 -5.77 -13.50 -3.06
CA ASN A 39 -5.77 -13.23 -1.63
C ASN A 39 -4.48 -12.52 -1.19
N THR A 40 -3.34 -12.98 -1.67
CA THR A 40 -2.04 -12.37 -1.37
C THR A 40 -1.95 -10.95 -1.91
N THR A 41 -2.46 -10.73 -3.12
CA THR A 41 -2.49 -9.40 -3.73
C THR A 41 -3.35 -8.44 -2.91
N VAL A 42 -4.52 -8.88 -2.47
CA VAL A 42 -5.40 -8.07 -1.61
C VAL A 42 -4.70 -7.74 -0.29
N LYS A 43 -4.07 -8.72 0.34
CA LYS A 43 -3.33 -8.51 1.60
C LYS A 43 -2.17 -7.53 1.40
N ALA A 44 -1.43 -7.69 0.31
CA ALA A 44 -0.31 -6.79 -0.01
C ALA A 44 -0.78 -5.36 -0.25
N ASN A 45 -1.90 -5.18 -0.96
CA ASN A 45 -2.47 -3.86 -1.20
C ASN A 45 -2.98 -3.23 0.10
N ASN A 46 -3.63 -4.00 0.97
CA ASN A 46 -4.09 -3.52 2.26
C ASN A 46 -2.92 -3.11 3.15
N ALA A 47 -1.85 -3.90 3.18
CA ALA A 47 -0.64 -3.57 3.93
C ALA A 47 0.02 -2.30 3.40
N ARG A 48 0.04 -2.12 2.10
CA ARG A 48 0.57 -0.90 1.47
C ARG A 48 -0.25 0.33 1.86
N ASP A 49 -1.58 0.21 1.85
CA ASP A 49 -2.47 1.31 2.22
C ASP A 49 -2.28 1.69 3.70
N LEU A 50 -2.16 0.70 4.58
CA LEU A 50 -1.88 0.94 5.99
C LEU A 50 -0.53 1.62 6.19
N ARG A 51 0.48 1.20 5.45
CA ARG A 51 1.80 1.83 5.49
C ARG A 51 1.73 3.30 5.08
N ILE A 52 1.05 3.59 3.98
CA ILE A 52 0.89 4.96 3.48
C ILE A 52 0.17 5.82 4.51
N ALA A 53 -0.91 5.30 5.11
CA ALA A 53 -1.64 6.00 6.15
C ALA A 53 -0.76 6.29 7.37
N ALA A 54 0.02 5.30 7.81
CA ALA A 54 0.94 5.47 8.94
C ALA A 54 2.06 6.46 8.63
N GLU A 55 2.60 6.44 7.42
CA GLU A 55 3.63 7.39 6.98
C GLU A 55 3.07 8.82 6.96
N THR A 56 1.83 8.99 6.54
CA THR A 56 1.15 10.29 6.53
C THR A 56 0.96 10.81 7.95
N GLU A 57 0.49 9.96 8.86
CA GLU A 57 0.34 10.34 10.28
C GLU A 57 1.69 10.70 10.90
N LEU A 58 2.73 9.92 10.61
CA LEU A 58 4.06 10.20 11.10
C LEU A 58 4.57 11.55 10.60
N SER A 59 4.35 11.84 9.34
CA SER A 59 4.71 13.12 8.72
C SER A 59 3.99 14.28 9.40
N ASP A 60 2.71 14.11 9.68
CA ASP A 60 1.89 15.13 10.34
C ASP A 60 2.38 15.39 11.78
N VAL A 61 2.65 14.31 12.53
CA VAL A 61 3.17 14.40 13.90
C VAL A 61 4.55 15.08 13.92
N LYS A 62 5.42 14.77 12.98
CA LYS A 62 6.73 15.42 12.86
C LYS A 62 6.59 16.92 12.61
N ARG A 63 5.64 17.31 11.78
CA ARG A 63 5.35 18.72 11.53
C ARG A 63 4.85 19.45 12.78
N GLU A 64 3.93 18.81 13.51
CA GLU A 64 3.43 19.34 14.77
C GLU A 64 4.55 19.48 15.81
N LEU A 65 5.42 18.49 15.89
CA LEU A 65 6.57 18.52 16.79
C LEU A 65 7.51 19.68 16.46
N LEU A 66 7.86 19.86 15.20
CA LEU A 66 8.71 20.96 14.78
C LEU A 66 8.08 22.31 15.11
N ARG A 67 6.78 22.43 14.92
CA ARG A 67 6.05 23.66 15.25
C ARG A 67 6.06 23.93 16.75
N ALA A 68 5.80 22.88 17.55
CA ALA A 68 5.82 23.02 19.01
C ALA A 68 7.21 23.36 19.53
N GLU A 69 8.26 22.73 18.98
CA GLU A 69 9.64 23.03 19.33
C GLU A 69 10.00 24.47 18.97
N GLY A 70 9.54 24.95 17.80
CA GLY A 70 9.74 26.34 17.40
C GLY A 70 9.04 27.30 18.33
N ASP A 71 7.82 27.00 18.76
CA ASP A 71 7.09 27.82 19.72
C ASP A 71 7.80 27.89 21.07
N VAL A 72 8.27 26.76 21.57
CA VAL A 72 9.06 26.69 22.82
C VAL A 72 10.34 27.50 22.70
N GLU A 73 11.04 27.37 21.58
CA GLU A 73 12.27 28.12 21.32
C GLU A 73 12.02 29.61 21.36
N GLN A 74 10.94 30.09 20.74
CA GLN A 74 10.55 31.49 20.76
C GLN A 74 10.26 31.99 22.17
N ILE A 75 9.56 31.19 22.98
CA ILE A 75 9.27 31.54 24.36
C ILE A 75 10.57 31.61 25.19
N VAL A 76 11.46 30.62 25.02
CA VAL A 76 12.77 30.61 25.70
C VAL A 76 13.58 31.86 25.32
N MET A 77 13.61 32.21 24.05
CA MET A 77 14.31 33.41 23.58
C MET A 77 13.72 34.69 24.18
N ARG A 78 12.41 34.77 24.30
CA ARG A 78 11.72 35.89 24.92
C ARG A 78 12.08 35.98 26.41
N ILE A 79 12.05 34.87 27.13
CA ILE A 79 12.39 34.82 28.54
C ILE A 79 13.84 35.30 28.73
N THR A 80 14.76 34.76 27.94
CA THR A 80 16.17 35.14 27.98
C THR A 80 16.36 36.64 27.74
N ARG A 81 15.64 37.16 26.76
CA ARG A 81 15.68 38.60 26.44
C ARG A 81 15.15 39.46 27.58
N ASP A 82 14.03 39.05 28.17
CA ASP A 82 13.42 39.78 29.28
C ASP A 82 14.31 39.74 30.52
N GLU A 83 14.92 38.61 30.82
CA GLU A 83 15.89 38.45 31.91
C GLU A 83 17.11 39.36 31.69
N ALA A 84 17.62 39.42 30.48
CA ALA A 84 18.73 40.29 30.13
C ALA A 84 18.36 41.78 30.36
N ARG A 85 17.14 42.17 30.03
CA ARG A 85 16.65 43.54 30.28
C ARG A 85 16.57 43.84 31.77
N LEU A 86 16.09 42.88 32.56
CA LEU A 86 16.02 43.03 34.01
C LEU A 86 17.40 43.18 34.63
N ILE A 87 18.34 42.32 34.23
CA ILE A 87 19.72 42.32 34.72
C ILE A 87 20.43 43.62 34.27
N GLY A 88 20.17 44.02 33.02
CA GLY A 88 20.77 45.24 32.44
C GLY A 88 20.21 46.53 32.97
N GLY A 89 19.20 46.52 33.85
CA GLY A 89 18.60 47.71 34.40
C GLY A 89 17.71 48.49 33.42
N SER A 90 17.49 47.99 32.22
CA SER A 90 16.63 48.65 31.23
C SER A 90 15.15 48.52 31.56
N ALA A 91 14.77 47.66 32.49
CA ALA A 91 13.44 47.54 33.05
C ALA A 91 13.42 48.05 34.50
N SER A 92 13.93 49.22 34.73
CA SER A 92 13.98 49.77 36.08
C SER A 92 12.56 50.07 36.56
N PRO A 93 12.21 49.64 37.76
CA PRO A 93 10.93 49.98 38.36
C PRO A 93 10.87 51.46 38.65
N LYS A 94 9.84 52.05 38.15
CA LYS A 94 9.53 53.43 38.53
C LYS A 94 8.32 53.44 39.40
#